data_52f7cb77fdcf65d4e20928e849b1ac6c
#
_entry.id   52f7cb77fdcf65d4e20928e849b1ac6c
#
_cell.length_a   1.000
_cell.length_b   1.000
_cell.length_c   1.000
_cell.angle_alpha   90.00
_cell.angle_beta   90.00
_cell.angle_gamma   90.00
#
_symmetry.space_group_name_H-M   'P 1'
#
loop_
_entity.id
_entity.type
_entity.pdbx_description
1 polymer ?
#
loop_
_entity_poly.entity_id
_entity_poly.type
_entity_poly.pdbx_seq_one_letter_code
_entity_poly.pdbx_strand_id
1 'polypeptide(L)'
;MEISRLSALTELASGIAHELNQPLGAIATFAQAGERMLNRAEPLVEETIEVLRQINDAALSAGEGIRRIRQLFEQDPSVRSRCQISELINELKPVLELFSQRVGGRLRIDSPPGVPAVMADRLRIQHVLIVLVQNAWDASALCEGVPKIGISTSSDRYTVEISVQDSGPGVPAAIQRQLFQPFFTTKKHGTGLGLASSRAIVEAHEGTMGFENLSPGGSRFWFRLPVAVSPRD
;
A
#
# COMPACT_ATOMS: atom_id res chain seq x y z
N MET A 1 22.44 -2.46 -19.99
CA MET A 1 21.64 -1.80 -18.93
C MET A 1 20.50 -0.92 -19.45
N GLU A 2 20.62 -0.23 -20.59
CA GLU A 2 19.52 0.59 -21.15
C GLU A 2 18.35 -0.24 -21.71
N ILE A 3 18.62 -1.35 -22.39
CA ILE A 3 17.58 -2.22 -22.96
C ILE A 3 16.66 -2.80 -21.88
N SER A 4 17.20 -3.16 -20.72
CA SER A 4 16.44 -3.65 -19.58
C SER A 4 15.54 -2.56 -18.96
N ARG A 5 15.97 -1.29 -18.97
CA ARG A 5 15.13 -0.15 -18.52
C ARG A 5 14.02 0.17 -19.48
N LEU A 6 14.27 0.11 -20.79
CA LEU A 6 13.24 0.33 -21.82
C LEU A 6 12.18 -0.78 -21.82
N SER A 7 12.57 -2.04 -21.64
CA SER A 7 11.62 -3.17 -21.50
C SER A 7 10.74 -3.02 -20.26
N ALA A 8 11.33 -2.66 -19.12
CA ALA A 8 10.59 -2.40 -17.88
C ALA A 8 9.64 -1.20 -18.02
N LEU A 9 10.03 -0.13 -18.71
CA LEU A 9 9.17 1.02 -18.99
C LEU A 9 7.99 0.67 -19.90
N THR A 10 8.19 -0.22 -20.88
CA THR A 10 7.12 -0.67 -21.79
C THR A 10 6.12 -1.57 -21.05
N GLU A 11 6.59 -2.48 -20.22
CA GLU A 11 5.72 -3.29 -19.35
C GLU A 11 4.96 -2.41 -18.34
N LEU A 12 5.62 -1.43 -17.74
CA LEU A 12 5.00 -0.44 -16.86
C LEU A 12 3.90 0.36 -17.59
N ALA A 13 4.18 0.86 -18.80
CA ALA A 13 3.21 1.62 -19.59
C ALA A 13 1.97 0.78 -19.96
N SER A 14 2.17 -0.50 -20.33
CA SER A 14 1.08 -1.43 -20.62
C SER A 14 0.22 -1.74 -19.38
N GLY A 15 0.85 -1.98 -18.24
CA GLY A 15 0.15 -2.21 -16.97
C GLY A 15 -0.62 -0.99 -16.50
N ILE A 16 -0.02 0.21 -16.58
CA ILE A 16 -0.67 1.49 -16.28
C ILE A 16 -1.91 1.70 -17.15
N ALA A 17 -1.77 1.49 -18.48
CA ALA A 17 -2.88 1.63 -19.39
C ALA A 17 -4.01 0.65 -19.06
N HIS A 18 -3.69 -0.59 -18.72
CA HIS A 18 -4.67 -1.59 -18.32
C HIS A 18 -5.38 -1.21 -17.01
N GLU A 19 -4.63 -0.78 -15.99
CA GLU A 19 -5.16 -0.39 -14.68
C GLU A 19 -6.04 0.87 -14.75
N LEU A 20 -5.74 1.81 -15.65
CA LEU A 20 -6.59 2.98 -15.89
C LEU A 20 -7.82 2.66 -16.73
N ASN A 21 -7.68 1.80 -17.75
CA ASN A 21 -8.77 1.44 -18.64
C ASN A 21 -9.87 0.61 -17.93
N GLN A 22 -9.53 -0.15 -16.87
CA GLN A 22 -10.52 -0.92 -16.11
C GLN A 22 -11.59 -0.02 -15.44
N PRO A 23 -11.26 0.92 -14.55
CA PRO A 23 -12.25 1.81 -13.94
C PRO A 23 -12.92 2.73 -14.95
N LEU A 24 -12.20 3.20 -15.99
CA LEU A 24 -12.79 4.02 -17.04
C LEU A 24 -13.81 3.24 -17.87
N GLY A 25 -13.53 1.95 -18.16
CA GLY A 25 -14.48 1.05 -18.81
C GLY A 25 -15.71 0.77 -17.95
N ALA A 26 -15.53 0.60 -16.65
CA ALA A 26 -16.64 0.45 -15.69
C ALA A 26 -17.51 1.72 -15.65
N ILE A 27 -16.92 2.92 -15.58
CA ILE A 27 -17.63 4.20 -15.64
C ILE A 27 -18.48 4.29 -16.91
N ALA A 28 -17.89 4.01 -18.08
CA ALA A 28 -18.58 4.06 -19.36
C ALA A 28 -19.75 3.07 -19.43
N THR A 29 -19.55 1.83 -18.93
CA THR A 29 -20.58 0.79 -18.90
C THR A 29 -21.74 1.17 -17.98
N PHE A 30 -21.44 1.64 -16.78
CA PHE A 30 -22.45 2.08 -15.84
C PHE A 30 -23.19 3.34 -16.31
N ALA A 31 -22.51 4.30 -16.93
CA ALA A 31 -23.17 5.49 -17.51
C ALA A 31 -24.18 5.11 -18.60
N GLN A 32 -23.81 4.19 -19.52
CA GLN A 32 -24.72 3.67 -20.52
C GLN A 32 -25.91 2.89 -19.93
N ALA A 33 -25.67 2.14 -18.84
CA ALA A 33 -26.74 1.43 -18.14
C ALA A 33 -27.72 2.43 -17.51
N GLY A 34 -27.23 3.46 -16.82
CA GLY A 34 -28.05 4.50 -16.22
C GLY A 34 -28.87 5.27 -17.26
N GLU A 35 -28.27 5.61 -18.39
CA GLU A 35 -28.98 6.26 -19.50
C GLU A 35 -30.13 5.39 -20.03
N ARG A 36 -29.90 4.08 -20.23
CA ARG A 36 -30.96 3.14 -20.66
C ARG A 36 -32.08 3.00 -19.63
N MET A 37 -31.77 3.06 -18.33
CA MET A 37 -32.73 2.99 -17.25
C MET A 37 -33.65 4.22 -17.20
N LEU A 38 -33.08 5.40 -17.45
CA LEU A 38 -33.85 6.66 -17.48
C LEU A 38 -34.67 6.84 -18.75
N ASN A 39 -34.25 6.28 -19.90
CA ASN A 39 -34.96 6.37 -21.17
C ASN A 39 -36.11 5.34 -21.33
N ARG A 40 -36.48 4.61 -20.29
CA ARG A 40 -37.65 3.73 -20.29
C ARG A 40 -38.97 4.52 -20.18
N ALA A 41 -40.08 3.93 -20.63
CA ALA A 41 -41.39 4.51 -20.49
C ALA A 41 -41.74 4.77 -18.98
N GLU A 42 -41.25 3.90 -18.11
CA GLU A 42 -41.20 4.10 -16.65
C GLU A 42 -39.73 4.12 -16.21
N PRO A 43 -39.19 5.30 -15.90
CA PRO A 43 -37.78 5.44 -15.50
C PRO A 43 -37.47 4.72 -14.18
N LEU A 44 -36.39 3.93 -14.17
CA LEU A 44 -35.92 3.21 -13.00
C LEU A 44 -34.95 4.12 -12.18
N VAL A 45 -35.52 5.01 -11.38
CA VAL A 45 -34.76 6.08 -10.69
C VAL A 45 -33.87 5.51 -9.58
N GLU A 46 -34.38 4.58 -8.77
CA GLU A 46 -33.65 4.00 -7.63
C GLU A 46 -32.47 3.18 -8.13
N GLU A 47 -32.64 2.36 -9.16
CA GLU A 47 -31.57 1.59 -9.78
C GLU A 47 -30.55 2.50 -10.48
N THR A 48 -30.99 3.62 -11.03
CA THR A 48 -30.09 4.62 -11.61
C THR A 48 -29.22 5.28 -10.55
N ILE A 49 -29.76 5.56 -9.37
CA ILE A 49 -28.99 6.10 -8.24
C ILE A 49 -27.88 5.10 -7.82
N GLU A 50 -28.17 3.81 -7.80
CA GLU A 50 -27.17 2.79 -7.50
C GLU A 50 -26.08 2.73 -8.56
N VAL A 51 -26.43 2.83 -9.84
CA VAL A 51 -25.49 2.91 -10.96
C VAL A 51 -24.59 4.16 -10.83
N LEU A 52 -25.15 5.31 -10.44
CA LEU A 52 -24.36 6.52 -10.19
C LEU A 52 -23.37 6.36 -9.04
N ARG A 53 -23.70 5.63 -7.99
CA ARG A 53 -22.76 5.28 -6.91
C ARG A 53 -21.62 4.44 -7.42
N GLN A 54 -21.90 3.44 -8.25
CA GLN A 54 -20.85 2.59 -8.87
C GLN A 54 -19.94 3.40 -9.78
N ILE A 55 -20.44 4.41 -10.51
CA ILE A 55 -19.62 5.34 -11.27
C ILE A 55 -18.71 6.14 -10.35
N ASN A 56 -19.24 6.67 -9.25
CA ASN A 56 -18.43 7.41 -8.29
C ASN A 56 -17.30 6.56 -7.68
N ASP A 57 -17.60 5.32 -7.29
CA ASP A 57 -16.61 4.39 -6.72
C ASP A 57 -15.53 4.03 -7.74
N ALA A 58 -15.91 3.81 -8.99
CA ALA A 58 -14.95 3.57 -10.09
C ALA A 58 -14.07 4.81 -10.37
N ALA A 59 -14.64 6.02 -10.31
CA ALA A 59 -13.89 7.26 -10.48
C ALA A 59 -12.89 7.51 -9.35
N LEU A 60 -13.28 7.24 -8.10
CA LEU A 60 -12.39 7.32 -6.94
C LEU A 60 -11.24 6.30 -7.06
N SER A 61 -11.54 5.07 -7.47
CA SER A 61 -10.54 4.03 -7.72
C SER A 61 -9.54 4.43 -8.81
N ALA A 62 -10.01 5.02 -9.91
CA ALA A 62 -9.14 5.56 -10.97
C ALA A 62 -8.22 6.67 -10.44
N GLY A 63 -8.75 7.60 -9.64
CA GLY A 63 -7.97 8.68 -9.02
C GLY A 63 -6.89 8.17 -8.07
N GLU A 64 -7.18 7.13 -7.30
CA GLU A 64 -6.18 6.46 -6.46
C GLU A 64 -5.11 5.74 -7.27
N GLY A 65 -5.48 5.08 -8.39
CA GLY A 65 -4.54 4.48 -9.34
C GLY A 65 -3.55 5.50 -9.89
N ILE A 66 -4.05 6.63 -10.40
CA ILE A 66 -3.22 7.73 -10.91
C ILE A 66 -2.28 8.26 -9.83
N ARG A 67 -2.76 8.45 -8.60
CA ARG A 67 -1.93 8.93 -7.48
C ARG A 67 -0.80 7.95 -7.18
N ARG A 68 -1.08 6.63 -7.15
CA ARG A 68 -0.08 5.58 -6.94
C ARG A 68 0.99 5.57 -8.02
N ILE A 69 0.57 5.70 -9.29
CA ILE A 69 1.48 5.79 -10.44
C ILE A 69 2.37 7.02 -10.32
N ARG A 70 1.79 8.17 -10.01
CA ARG A 70 2.54 9.42 -9.82
C ARG A 70 3.61 9.29 -8.74
N GLN A 71 3.28 8.65 -7.61
CA GLN A 71 4.22 8.40 -6.50
C GLN A 71 5.42 7.52 -6.90
N LEU A 72 5.28 6.64 -7.93
CA LEU A 72 6.40 5.85 -8.45
C LEU A 72 7.44 6.69 -9.20
N PHE A 73 7.02 7.82 -9.81
CA PHE A 73 7.87 8.65 -10.67
C PHE A 73 8.35 9.94 -10.03
N GLU A 74 7.64 10.46 -9.02
CA GLU A 74 8.03 11.68 -8.31
C GLU A 74 9.09 11.35 -7.25
N GLN A 75 10.36 11.57 -7.59
CA GLN A 75 11.49 11.57 -6.65
C GLN A 75 11.93 13.01 -6.43
N ASP A 76 11.42 13.65 -5.38
CA ASP A 76 11.94 14.94 -4.93
C ASP A 76 12.67 14.75 -3.58
N PRO A 77 14.01 14.66 -3.59
CA PRO A 77 14.80 14.54 -2.37
C PRO A 77 14.71 15.77 -1.46
N SER A 78 14.24 16.91 -1.98
CA SER A 78 14.17 18.20 -1.25
C SER A 78 13.13 18.21 -0.13
N VAL A 79 12.19 17.25 -0.13
CA VAL A 79 11.09 17.17 0.87
C VAL A 79 11.49 16.37 2.12
N ARG A 80 12.68 15.74 2.14
CA ARG A 80 13.10 14.95 3.31
C ARG A 80 13.42 15.85 4.50
N SER A 81 12.91 15.48 5.65
CA SER A 81 13.17 16.12 6.92
C SER A 81 13.58 15.11 7.99
N ARG A 82 14.14 15.60 9.10
CA ARG A 82 14.44 14.73 10.24
C ARG A 82 13.14 14.31 10.91
N CYS A 83 12.85 13.00 10.87
CA CYS A 83 11.61 12.41 11.36
C CYS A 83 11.87 11.41 12.49
N GLN A 84 11.09 11.49 13.55
CA GLN A 84 10.98 10.43 14.54
C GLN A 84 9.91 9.42 14.09
N ILE A 85 10.31 8.17 13.94
CA ILE A 85 9.40 7.11 13.46
C ILE A 85 8.25 6.88 14.44
N SER A 86 8.48 7.01 15.73
CA SER A 86 7.44 6.92 16.76
C SER A 86 6.36 7.98 16.61
N GLU A 87 6.72 9.23 16.26
CA GLU A 87 5.76 10.30 16.00
C GLU A 87 4.92 9.99 14.76
N LEU A 88 5.58 9.53 13.69
CA LEU A 88 4.94 9.16 12.43
C LEU A 88 3.91 8.04 12.64
N ILE A 89 4.24 7.01 13.42
CA ILE A 89 3.31 5.94 13.77
C ILE A 89 2.16 6.47 14.64
N ASN A 90 2.44 7.34 15.61
CA ASN A 90 1.42 7.91 16.48
C ASN A 90 0.40 8.76 15.71
N GLU A 91 0.81 9.48 14.68
CA GLU A 91 -0.12 10.22 13.80
C GLU A 91 -1.03 9.29 13.00
N LEU A 92 -0.53 8.15 12.57
CA LEU A 92 -1.33 7.16 11.85
C LEU A 92 -2.24 6.33 12.77
N LYS A 93 -1.95 6.28 14.07
CA LYS A 93 -2.64 5.42 15.03
C LYS A 93 -4.16 5.53 14.95
N PRO A 94 -4.80 6.71 14.91
CA PRO A 94 -6.26 6.80 14.83
C PRO A 94 -6.84 6.12 13.58
N VAL A 95 -6.17 6.26 12.44
CA VAL A 95 -6.59 5.65 11.16
C VAL A 95 -6.39 4.13 11.22
N LEU A 96 -5.26 3.67 11.76
CA LEU A 96 -4.95 2.25 11.89
C LEU A 96 -5.90 1.54 12.87
N GLU A 97 -6.31 2.20 13.96
CA GLU A 97 -7.30 1.70 14.90
C GLU A 97 -8.69 1.61 14.27
N LEU A 98 -9.08 2.60 13.46
CA LEU A 98 -10.34 2.56 12.71
C LEU A 98 -10.37 1.37 11.74
N PHE A 99 -9.30 1.11 11.00
CA PHE A 99 -9.17 -0.09 10.16
C PHE A 99 -9.29 -1.37 10.99
N SER A 100 -8.62 -1.45 12.12
CA SER A 100 -8.68 -2.59 13.04
C SER A 100 -10.11 -2.89 13.50
N GLN A 101 -10.85 -1.86 13.89
CA GLN A 101 -12.26 -1.99 14.31
C GLN A 101 -13.16 -2.49 13.18
N ARG A 102 -12.97 -1.97 11.95
CA ARG A 102 -13.80 -2.37 10.79
C ARG A 102 -13.66 -3.85 10.45
N VAL A 103 -12.49 -4.46 10.65
CA VAL A 103 -12.24 -5.88 10.37
C VAL A 103 -12.40 -6.76 11.62
N GLY A 104 -12.80 -6.20 12.76
CA GLY A 104 -12.90 -6.93 14.03
C GLY A 104 -11.55 -7.47 14.52
N GLY A 105 -10.46 -6.85 14.14
CA GLY A 105 -9.09 -7.30 14.43
C GLY A 105 -8.47 -6.63 15.65
N ARG A 106 -7.24 -7.03 15.97
CA ARG A 106 -6.41 -6.46 17.05
C ARG A 106 -5.13 -5.88 16.47
N LEU A 107 -4.88 -4.60 16.78
CA LEU A 107 -3.65 -3.91 16.43
C LEU A 107 -2.79 -3.76 17.69
N ARG A 108 -1.51 -4.16 17.61
CA ARG A 108 -0.48 -3.91 18.61
C ARG A 108 0.60 -3.04 18.01
N ILE A 109 0.97 -1.97 18.70
CA ILE A 109 2.08 -1.11 18.31
C ILE A 109 3.14 -1.18 19.41
N ASP A 110 4.36 -1.57 19.02
CA ASP A 110 5.53 -1.67 19.88
C ASP A 110 6.63 -0.76 19.29
N SER A 111 6.69 0.45 19.80
CA SER A 111 7.67 1.45 19.40
C SER A 111 8.39 1.96 20.64
N PRO A 112 9.51 1.31 21.04
CA PRO A 112 10.23 1.69 22.23
C PRO A 112 10.79 3.11 22.12
N PRO A 113 10.95 3.81 23.24
CA PRO A 113 11.61 5.12 23.25
C PRO A 113 13.09 4.97 22.87
N GLY A 114 13.67 6.02 22.30
CA GLY A 114 15.10 6.07 21.98
C GLY A 114 15.47 5.56 20.58
N VAL A 115 14.50 5.17 19.75
CA VAL A 115 14.77 4.89 18.33
C VAL A 115 15.28 6.18 17.66
N PRO A 116 16.44 6.16 16.96
CA PRO A 116 17.00 7.33 16.32
C PRO A 116 16.08 7.93 15.25
N ALA A 117 16.24 9.23 14.97
CA ALA A 117 15.57 9.87 13.84
C ALA A 117 16.16 9.39 12.50
N VAL A 118 15.35 9.48 11.45
CA VAL A 118 15.74 9.23 10.05
C VAL A 118 15.54 10.49 9.22
N MET A 119 16.23 10.58 8.06
CA MET A 119 15.95 11.62 7.06
C MET A 119 14.91 11.08 6.07
N ALA A 120 13.67 11.55 6.16
CA ALA A 120 12.59 10.99 5.36
C ALA A 120 11.54 12.01 4.91
N ASP A 121 10.90 11.72 3.77
CA ASP A 121 9.62 12.31 3.41
C ASP A 121 8.53 11.62 4.25
N ARG A 122 8.00 12.36 5.21
CA ARG A 122 7.03 11.89 6.20
C ARG A 122 5.81 11.23 5.56
N LEU A 123 5.22 11.87 4.55
CA LEU A 123 4.01 11.38 3.89
C LEU A 123 4.27 10.09 3.11
N ARG A 124 5.42 9.98 2.46
CA ARG A 124 5.80 8.77 1.73
C ARG A 124 6.03 7.58 2.67
N ILE A 125 6.71 7.79 3.80
CA ILE A 125 6.90 6.72 4.78
C ILE A 125 5.58 6.32 5.46
N GLN A 126 4.68 7.28 5.73
CA GLN A 126 3.33 6.97 6.18
C GLN A 126 2.57 6.12 5.16
N HIS A 127 2.68 6.44 3.86
CA HIS A 127 2.08 5.63 2.80
C HIS A 127 2.61 4.19 2.80
N VAL A 128 3.93 3.99 2.89
CA VAL A 128 4.52 2.64 3.02
C VAL A 128 3.89 1.88 4.18
N LEU A 129 3.78 2.50 5.34
CA LEU A 129 3.23 1.87 6.52
C LEU A 129 1.75 1.48 6.34
N ILE A 130 0.93 2.37 5.75
CA ILE A 130 -0.48 2.10 5.44
C ILE A 130 -0.61 0.90 4.49
N VAL A 131 0.19 0.85 3.41
CA VAL A 131 0.17 -0.27 2.45
C VAL A 131 0.52 -1.59 3.13
N LEU A 132 1.56 -1.60 3.99
CA LEU A 132 1.94 -2.81 4.71
C LEU A 132 0.85 -3.28 5.67
N VAL A 133 0.23 -2.36 6.40
CA VAL A 133 -0.86 -2.67 7.34
C VAL A 133 -2.10 -3.17 6.60
N GLN A 134 -2.49 -2.56 5.47
CA GLN A 134 -3.58 -3.05 4.64
C GLN A 134 -3.32 -4.46 4.12
N ASN A 135 -2.10 -4.74 3.65
CA ASN A 135 -1.73 -6.08 3.20
C ASN A 135 -1.79 -7.10 4.34
N ALA A 136 -1.36 -6.71 5.54
CA ALA A 136 -1.41 -7.54 6.74
C ALA A 136 -2.86 -7.88 7.14
N TRP A 137 -3.80 -6.91 7.08
CA TRP A 137 -5.22 -7.16 7.31
C TRP A 137 -5.81 -8.11 6.29
N ASP A 138 -5.55 -7.88 5.01
CA ASP A 138 -6.06 -8.74 3.92
C ASP A 138 -5.55 -10.18 4.06
N ALA A 139 -4.29 -10.37 4.41
CA ALA A 139 -3.72 -11.71 4.66
C ALA A 139 -4.35 -12.37 5.88
N SER A 140 -4.52 -11.63 6.99
CA SER A 140 -5.10 -12.15 8.23
C SER A 140 -6.58 -12.53 8.09
N ALA A 141 -7.32 -11.85 7.20
CA ALA A 141 -8.72 -12.17 6.91
C ALA A 141 -8.92 -13.52 6.20
N LEU A 142 -7.85 -14.13 5.68
CA LEU A 142 -7.89 -15.46 5.06
C LEU A 142 -7.86 -16.60 6.07
N CYS A 143 -7.57 -16.32 7.33
CA CYS A 143 -7.46 -17.31 8.40
C CYS A 143 -8.65 -17.24 9.35
N GLU A 144 -8.97 -18.38 9.98
CA GLU A 144 -9.97 -18.40 11.05
C GLU A 144 -9.46 -17.68 12.31
N GLY A 145 -10.38 -17.01 12.99
CA GLY A 145 -10.10 -16.31 14.24
C GLY A 145 -9.99 -14.79 14.10
N VAL A 146 -9.60 -14.15 15.19
CA VAL A 146 -9.46 -12.68 15.25
C VAL A 146 -8.17 -12.28 14.57
N PRO A 147 -8.20 -11.50 13.49
CA PRO A 147 -7.00 -10.97 12.84
C PRO A 147 -6.10 -10.20 13.82
N LYS A 148 -4.78 -10.45 13.77
CA LYS A 148 -3.81 -9.78 14.64
C LYS A 148 -2.71 -9.15 13.81
N ILE A 149 -2.50 -7.86 14.01
CA ILE A 149 -1.42 -7.11 13.37
C ILE A 149 -0.51 -6.52 14.45
N GLY A 150 0.79 -6.70 14.25
CA GLY A 150 1.82 -6.08 15.07
C GLY A 150 2.64 -5.09 14.26
N ILE A 151 2.78 -3.86 14.75
CA ILE A 151 3.75 -2.89 14.22
C ILE A 151 4.86 -2.79 15.25
N SER A 152 6.11 -2.97 14.84
CA SER A 152 7.24 -2.79 15.75
C SER A 152 8.35 -1.97 15.10
N THR A 153 9.11 -1.26 15.97
CA THR A 153 10.29 -0.50 15.57
C THR A 153 11.49 -0.98 16.37
N SER A 154 12.62 -1.08 15.70
CA SER A 154 13.91 -1.36 16.30
C SER A 154 15.00 -0.57 15.62
N SER A 155 16.18 -0.47 16.20
CA SER A 155 17.31 0.18 15.58
C SER A 155 18.61 -0.51 15.94
N ASP A 156 19.53 -0.45 15.02
CA ASP A 156 20.94 -0.67 15.27
C ASP A 156 21.71 0.65 15.17
N ARG A 157 23.06 0.58 15.10
CA ARG A 157 23.90 1.79 15.01
C ARG A 157 23.66 2.59 13.72
N TYR A 158 23.20 1.96 12.64
CA TYR A 158 23.19 2.54 11.29
C TYR A 158 21.78 2.69 10.73
N THR A 159 20.84 1.86 11.17
CA THR A 159 19.50 1.77 10.60
C THR A 159 18.40 1.74 11.64
N VAL A 160 17.26 2.25 11.26
CA VAL A 160 15.97 2.07 11.95
C VAL A 160 15.13 1.11 11.13
N GLU A 161 14.70 0.02 11.73
CA GLU A 161 13.81 -0.94 11.13
C GLU A 161 12.38 -0.74 11.63
N ILE A 162 11.44 -0.72 10.69
CA ILE A 162 10.00 -0.73 10.94
C ILE A 162 9.45 -2.01 10.34
N SER A 163 8.66 -2.75 11.11
CA SER A 163 8.06 -3.98 10.63
C SER A 163 6.58 -4.07 10.95
N VAL A 164 5.85 -4.74 10.05
CA VAL A 164 4.43 -5.08 10.18
C VAL A 164 4.32 -6.59 10.11
N GLN A 165 3.77 -7.18 11.17
CA GLN A 165 3.53 -8.62 11.29
C GLN A 165 2.05 -8.90 11.21
N ASP A 166 1.66 -9.94 10.48
CA ASP A 166 0.29 -10.43 10.36
C ASP A 166 0.12 -11.84 10.94
N SER A 167 -1.13 -12.25 11.14
CA SER A 167 -1.52 -13.59 11.54
C SER A 167 -2.10 -14.43 10.40
N GLY A 168 -1.78 -14.06 9.17
CA GLY A 168 -2.24 -14.74 7.96
C GLY A 168 -1.58 -16.10 7.71
N PRO A 169 -1.78 -16.68 6.52
CA PRO A 169 -1.23 -17.99 6.17
C PRO A 169 0.27 -17.93 5.82
N GLY A 170 0.87 -16.72 5.80
CA GLY A 170 2.20 -16.51 5.24
C GLY A 170 2.20 -16.43 3.71
N VAL A 171 3.38 -16.23 3.13
CA VAL A 171 3.59 -16.08 1.70
C VAL A 171 4.03 -17.41 1.07
N PRO A 172 3.25 -18.01 0.13
CA PRO A 172 3.63 -19.24 -0.56
C PRO A 172 4.97 -19.09 -1.29
N ALA A 173 5.81 -20.13 -1.24
CA ALA A 173 7.14 -20.12 -1.85
C ALA A 173 7.12 -19.80 -3.35
N ALA A 174 6.08 -20.23 -4.06
CA ALA A 174 5.91 -20.02 -5.50
C ALA A 174 5.85 -18.54 -5.90
N ILE A 175 5.37 -17.65 -5.01
CA ILE A 175 5.16 -16.23 -5.32
C ILE A 175 6.16 -15.29 -4.64
N GLN A 176 7.01 -15.79 -3.74
CA GLN A 176 7.93 -14.95 -2.96
C GLN A 176 8.83 -14.07 -3.81
N ARG A 177 9.31 -14.59 -4.96
CA ARG A 177 10.19 -13.82 -5.88
C ARG A 177 9.47 -12.71 -6.62
N GLN A 178 8.14 -12.74 -6.66
CA GLN A 178 7.31 -11.81 -7.44
C GLN A 178 6.65 -10.74 -6.56
N LEU A 179 6.71 -10.87 -5.22
CA LEU A 179 5.99 -10.00 -4.28
C LEU A 179 6.19 -8.49 -4.49
N PHE A 180 7.39 -8.11 -4.89
CA PHE A 180 7.74 -6.71 -5.11
C PHE A 180 7.76 -6.33 -6.60
N GLN A 181 7.32 -7.22 -7.49
CA GLN A 181 7.19 -6.88 -8.90
C GLN A 181 5.94 -6.02 -9.12
N PRO A 182 6.03 -4.95 -9.91
CA PRO A 182 4.86 -4.16 -10.27
C PRO A 182 3.78 -5.02 -10.91
N PHE A 183 2.51 -4.72 -10.59
CA PHE A 183 1.31 -5.41 -11.07
C PHE A 183 1.14 -6.86 -10.61
N PHE A 184 2.06 -7.41 -9.83
CA PHE A 184 1.86 -8.72 -9.24
C PHE A 184 0.89 -8.66 -8.06
N THR A 185 -0.21 -9.40 -8.15
CA THR A 185 -1.23 -9.49 -7.10
C THR A 185 -1.89 -10.86 -7.06
N THR A 186 -2.21 -11.32 -5.88
CA THR A 186 -3.05 -12.50 -5.63
C THR A 186 -4.49 -12.11 -5.27
N LYS A 187 -4.78 -10.80 -5.15
CA LYS A 187 -6.09 -10.28 -4.77
C LYS A 187 -6.93 -10.05 -6.02
N LYS A 188 -8.23 -10.42 -5.98
CA LYS A 188 -9.17 -10.28 -7.10
C LYS A 188 -9.29 -8.84 -7.64
N HIS A 189 -9.17 -7.85 -6.77
CA HIS A 189 -9.26 -6.41 -7.09
C HIS A 189 -7.99 -5.65 -6.70
N GLY A 190 -6.88 -6.35 -6.52
CA GLY A 190 -5.60 -5.72 -6.19
C GLY A 190 -4.90 -5.19 -7.43
N THR A 191 -4.30 -4.02 -7.33
CA THR A 191 -3.55 -3.39 -8.43
C THR A 191 -2.14 -3.96 -8.60
N GLY A 192 -1.62 -4.67 -7.57
CA GLY A 192 -0.24 -5.16 -7.58
C GLY A 192 0.84 -4.08 -7.49
N LEU A 193 0.46 -2.81 -7.26
CA LEU A 193 1.40 -1.69 -7.18
C LEU A 193 1.83 -1.36 -5.75
N GLY A 194 1.09 -1.78 -4.73
CA GLY A 194 1.32 -1.36 -3.35
C GLY A 194 2.72 -1.73 -2.83
N LEU A 195 3.14 -2.99 -2.90
CA LEU A 195 4.46 -3.42 -2.44
C LEU A 195 5.60 -2.90 -3.34
N ALA A 196 5.37 -2.82 -4.64
CA ALA A 196 6.35 -2.30 -5.59
C ALA A 196 6.61 -0.79 -5.33
N SER A 197 5.55 0.02 -5.14
CA SER A 197 5.69 1.44 -4.79
C SER A 197 6.31 1.64 -3.42
N SER A 198 5.93 0.83 -2.44
CA SER A 198 6.54 0.87 -1.09
C SER A 198 8.04 0.62 -1.16
N ARG A 199 8.47 -0.38 -1.92
CA ARG A 199 9.88 -0.67 -2.14
C ARG A 199 10.62 0.47 -2.82
N ALA A 200 10.05 1.04 -3.88
CA ALA A 200 10.63 2.19 -4.58
C ALA A 200 10.77 3.43 -3.65
N ILE A 201 9.78 3.69 -2.80
CA ILE A 201 9.84 4.76 -1.79
C ILE A 201 10.99 4.50 -0.81
N VAL A 202 11.08 3.30 -0.27
CA VAL A 202 12.13 2.93 0.70
C VAL A 202 13.52 3.01 0.06
N GLU A 203 13.70 2.49 -1.15
CA GLU A 203 14.96 2.57 -1.91
C GLU A 203 15.33 4.04 -2.24
N ALA A 204 14.36 4.89 -2.57
CA ALA A 204 14.57 6.32 -2.73
C ALA A 204 15.04 7.00 -1.45
N HIS A 205 14.77 6.45 -0.26
CA HIS A 205 15.27 6.89 1.03
C HIS A 205 16.57 6.17 1.46
N GLU A 206 17.28 5.54 0.50
CA GLU A 206 18.52 4.78 0.76
C GLU A 206 18.31 3.61 1.72
N GLY A 207 17.06 3.15 1.81
CA GLY A 207 16.65 2.06 2.65
C GLY A 207 16.59 0.72 1.94
N THR A 208 16.20 -0.30 2.69
CA THR A 208 15.96 -1.65 2.17
C THR A 208 14.63 -2.18 2.67
N MET A 209 13.98 -3.03 1.90
CA MET A 209 12.68 -3.62 2.24
C MET A 209 12.69 -5.12 1.97
N GLY A 210 12.05 -5.88 2.84
CA GLY A 210 11.96 -7.32 2.73
C GLY A 210 10.77 -7.91 3.48
N PHE A 211 10.70 -9.23 3.47
CA PHE A 211 9.70 -9.99 4.22
C PHE A 211 10.29 -11.31 4.70
N GLU A 212 9.62 -11.93 5.64
CA GLU A 212 9.86 -13.29 6.12
C GLU A 212 8.55 -13.94 6.55
N ASN A 213 8.44 -15.26 6.36
CA ASN A 213 7.33 -16.03 6.93
C ASN A 213 7.64 -16.35 8.39
N LEU A 214 6.60 -16.31 9.21
CA LEU A 214 6.69 -16.61 10.64
C LEU A 214 6.23 -18.04 10.91
N SER A 215 6.78 -18.65 11.94
CA SER A 215 6.32 -19.94 12.45
C SER A 215 5.50 -19.71 13.72
N PRO A 216 4.32 -20.36 13.90
CA PRO A 216 3.69 -21.39 13.07
C PRO A 216 2.84 -20.82 11.91
N GLY A 217 2.76 -19.52 11.69
CA GLY A 217 2.03 -18.89 10.60
C GLY A 217 2.14 -17.37 10.65
N GLY A 218 1.70 -16.71 9.56
CA GLY A 218 1.82 -15.27 9.38
C GLY A 218 3.04 -14.88 8.56
N SER A 219 3.11 -13.61 8.25
CA SER A 219 4.28 -12.99 7.64
C SER A 219 4.69 -11.71 8.35
N ARG A 220 5.93 -11.33 8.17
CA ARG A 220 6.51 -10.09 8.66
C ARG A 220 7.12 -9.36 7.49
N PHE A 221 6.56 -8.20 7.14
CA PHE A 221 7.15 -7.27 6.18
C PHE A 221 7.89 -6.19 6.94
N TRP A 222 9.08 -5.86 6.50
CA TRP A 222 9.93 -4.87 7.14
C TRP A 222 10.59 -3.95 6.13
N PHE A 223 10.93 -2.76 6.58
CA PHE A 223 11.84 -1.86 5.87
C PHE A 223 12.78 -1.18 6.85
N ARG A 224 13.97 -0.84 6.33
CA ARG A 224 15.05 -0.17 7.07
C ARG A 224 15.38 1.14 6.42
N LEU A 225 15.56 2.17 7.23
CA LEU A 225 16.01 3.49 6.80
C LEU A 225 17.30 3.85 7.51
N PRO A 226 18.23 4.57 6.86
CA PRO A 226 19.44 5.05 7.51
C PRO A 226 19.13 5.99 8.68
N VAL A 227 19.86 5.85 9.77
CA VAL A 227 19.81 6.80 10.89
C VAL A 227 20.25 8.17 10.39
N ALA A 228 19.51 9.23 10.77
CA ALA A 228 19.92 10.59 10.47
C ALA A 228 21.23 10.92 11.17
N VAL A 229 22.29 11.09 10.40
CA VAL A 229 23.58 11.53 10.94
C VAL A 229 23.41 12.91 11.56
N SER A 230 23.84 13.04 12.80
CA SER A 230 23.89 14.37 13.45
C SER A 230 24.99 15.20 12.79
N PRO A 231 24.77 16.49 12.47
CA PRO A 231 25.82 17.31 11.88
C PRO A 231 27.03 17.58 12.80
N ARG A 232 27.25 16.79 13.84
CA ARG A 232 28.26 16.99 14.88
C ARG A 232 29.04 15.71 15.24
N ASP A 233 29.32 14.85 14.25
CA ASP A 233 30.33 13.82 14.44
C ASP A 233 31.33 13.81 13.28
#